data_6e8f9f521156bc2795f077884685af9a
#
_entry.id   6e8f9f521156bc2795f077884685af9a
#
_cell.length_a   1.000
_cell.length_b   1.000
_cell.length_c   1.000
_cell.angle_alpha   90.00
_cell.angle_beta   90.00
_cell.angle_gamma   90.00
#
_symmetry.space_group_name_H-M   'P 1'
#
loop_
_entity.id
_entity.type
_entity.pdbx_description
1 polymer ?
#
loop_
_entity_poly.entity_id
_entity_poly.type
_entity_poly.pdbx_seq_one_letter_code
_entity_poly.pdbx_strand_id
1 'polypeptide(L)'
;MHSFLTQLLFSLIGRRATYRIGQALYQKARGDVRNDIESNGETLVQSCVVDAWKRGGLSGQRLVIFDVGANVGDWSSALMSLLKDSNMCEAVDLYVFEPVPSTFEFLKNRLGDRVPVPHYEQVALSSENGEGVMYVTAPNAGTNSLHGGSLRGDRKEIAIVRATATDFCRTHGIQKVHLLKCDTEGHDMEVIRGALPLLADERISVLQFEYNHRWIFARNFLRDAFMSIEKLPYKLAMLQPDHILIFGEWNFELDRFFEGNYALVHVDALDWFPTKRASWDRYNTMCVERQ
;
A
#
# COMPACT_ATOMS: atom_id res chain seq x y z
N MET A 1 21.26 33.19 13.51
CA MET A 1 21.78 32.83 12.18
C MET A 1 20.74 32.24 11.26
N HIS A 2 19.89 31.28 11.71
CA HIS A 2 18.80 30.71 10.89
C HIS A 2 17.79 31.74 10.37
N SER A 3 17.39 32.73 11.20
CA SER A 3 16.39 33.74 10.81
C SER A 3 16.89 34.67 9.68
N PHE A 4 18.14 35.02 9.66
CA PHE A 4 18.70 35.93 8.65
C PHE A 4 18.81 35.25 7.28
N LEU A 5 19.30 34.00 7.22
CA LEU A 5 19.41 33.23 5.96
C LEU A 5 18.03 32.93 5.34
N THR A 6 17.06 32.59 6.17
CA THR A 6 15.69 32.35 5.71
C THR A 6 15.03 33.64 5.21
N GLN A 7 15.23 34.77 5.89
CA GLN A 7 14.74 36.07 5.43
C GLN A 7 15.40 36.52 4.13
N LEU A 8 16.70 36.32 4.00
CA LEU A 8 17.46 36.65 2.77
C LEU A 8 16.97 35.79 1.61
N LEU A 9 16.81 34.47 1.79
CA LEU A 9 16.31 33.57 0.78
C LEU A 9 14.89 33.99 0.36
N PHE A 10 14.01 34.27 1.33
CA PHE A 10 12.65 34.71 1.09
C PHE A 10 12.57 36.01 0.29
N SER A 11 13.46 36.99 0.57
CA SER A 11 13.53 38.27 -0.15
C SER A 11 14.03 38.10 -1.59
N LEU A 12 14.98 37.19 -1.83
CA LEU A 12 15.58 36.96 -3.14
C LEU A 12 14.69 36.20 -4.12
N ILE A 13 14.04 35.13 -3.67
CA ILE A 13 13.31 34.23 -4.56
C ILE A 13 11.80 34.26 -4.33
N GLY A 14 11.32 34.95 -3.32
CA GLY A 14 9.92 35.12 -2.99
C GLY A 14 9.26 33.90 -2.35
N ARG A 15 8.05 34.10 -1.81
CA ARG A 15 7.34 33.12 -1.00
C ARG A 15 7.10 31.77 -1.71
N ARG A 16 6.66 31.79 -2.99
CA ARG A 16 6.33 30.56 -3.73
C ARG A 16 7.54 29.66 -3.95
N ALA A 17 8.67 30.26 -4.36
CA ALA A 17 9.88 29.49 -4.59
C ALA A 17 10.47 28.97 -3.27
N THR A 18 10.53 29.81 -2.23
CA THR A 18 10.97 29.39 -0.88
C THR A 18 10.14 28.21 -0.35
N TYR A 19 8.80 28.26 -0.49
CA TYR A 19 7.93 27.17 -0.09
C TYR A 19 8.24 25.87 -0.83
N ARG A 20 8.35 25.90 -2.17
CA ARG A 20 8.64 24.73 -2.99
C ARG A 20 10.02 24.12 -2.67
N ILE A 21 11.02 24.95 -2.51
CA ILE A 21 12.39 24.51 -2.13
C ILE A 21 12.36 23.90 -0.73
N GLY A 22 11.72 24.57 0.24
CA GLY A 22 11.61 24.05 1.60
C GLY A 22 10.88 22.71 1.67
N GLN A 23 9.78 22.56 0.92
CA GLN A 23 9.03 21.29 0.82
C GLN A 23 9.90 20.20 0.20
N ALA A 24 10.58 20.49 -0.91
CA ALA A 24 11.43 19.51 -1.59
C ALA A 24 12.61 19.04 -0.71
N LEU A 25 13.25 19.97 0.01
CA LEU A 25 14.32 19.65 0.95
C LEU A 25 13.81 18.82 2.13
N TYR A 26 12.64 19.16 2.67
CA TYR A 26 12.02 18.44 3.78
C TYR A 26 11.65 17.02 3.37
N GLN A 27 10.96 16.84 2.24
CA GLN A 27 10.61 15.53 1.70
C GLN A 27 11.86 14.69 1.42
N LYS A 28 12.89 15.29 0.80
CA LYS A 28 14.16 14.60 0.55
C LYS A 28 14.85 14.16 1.85
N ALA A 29 14.84 15.01 2.88
CA ALA A 29 15.44 14.69 4.18
C ALA A 29 14.67 13.56 4.92
N ARG A 30 13.36 13.46 4.72
CA ARG A 30 12.53 12.36 5.25
C ARG A 30 12.71 11.05 4.50
N GLY A 31 13.31 11.06 3.30
CA GLY A 31 13.36 9.90 2.43
C GLY A 31 12.05 9.64 1.69
N ASP A 32 11.15 10.65 1.59
CA ASP A 32 9.93 10.51 0.79
C ASP A 32 10.30 10.28 -0.68
N VAL A 33 9.73 9.27 -1.29
CA VAL A 33 9.94 8.89 -2.69
C VAL A 33 8.74 9.30 -3.54
N ARG A 34 8.93 9.43 -4.84
CA ARG A 34 7.80 9.69 -5.76
C ARG A 34 6.92 8.46 -5.85
N ASN A 35 5.62 8.66 -6.01
CA ASN A 35 4.69 7.57 -6.24
C ASN A 35 4.72 7.12 -7.71
N ASP A 36 5.77 6.42 -8.06
CA ASP A 36 6.05 5.81 -9.36
C ASP A 36 6.44 4.36 -9.09
N ILE A 37 5.72 3.42 -9.65
CA ILE A 37 5.84 1.97 -9.38
C ILE A 37 7.29 1.45 -9.52
N GLU A 38 8.09 2.08 -10.40
CA GLU A 38 9.49 1.70 -10.61
C GLU A 38 10.41 2.20 -9.48
N SER A 39 9.99 3.23 -8.72
CA SER A 39 10.84 3.90 -7.73
C SER A 39 10.24 4.02 -6.33
N ASN A 40 8.97 3.61 -6.12
CA ASN A 40 8.26 3.76 -4.85
C ASN A 40 8.40 2.55 -3.90
N GLY A 41 9.17 1.53 -4.28
CA GLY A 41 9.43 0.31 -3.50
C GLY A 41 8.42 -0.82 -3.72
N GLU A 42 7.37 -0.65 -4.53
CA GLU A 42 6.38 -1.71 -4.78
C GLU A 42 6.99 -2.90 -5.52
N THR A 43 7.84 -2.65 -6.53
CA THR A 43 8.56 -3.70 -7.26
C THR A 43 9.57 -4.43 -6.38
N LEU A 44 10.17 -3.74 -5.40
CA LEU A 44 11.02 -4.38 -4.39
C LEU A 44 10.19 -5.38 -3.57
N VAL A 45 9.00 -4.99 -3.10
CA VAL A 45 8.13 -5.90 -2.32
C VAL A 45 7.75 -7.12 -3.16
N GLN A 46 7.30 -6.94 -4.39
CA GLN A 46 6.98 -8.04 -5.30
C GLN A 46 8.17 -9.00 -5.43
N SER A 47 9.35 -8.48 -5.74
CA SER A 47 10.56 -9.29 -5.96
C SER A 47 10.98 -10.03 -4.69
N CYS A 48 11.01 -9.34 -3.54
CA CYS A 48 11.41 -9.93 -2.27
C CYS A 48 10.48 -11.05 -1.83
N VAL A 49 9.16 -10.89 -1.99
CA VAL A 49 8.18 -11.93 -1.65
C VAL A 49 8.31 -13.14 -2.57
N VAL A 50 8.47 -12.94 -3.88
CA VAL A 50 8.68 -14.02 -4.86
C VAL A 50 9.97 -14.78 -4.57
N ASP A 51 11.07 -14.06 -4.30
CA ASP A 51 12.37 -14.68 -4.01
C ASP A 51 12.38 -15.39 -2.65
N ALA A 52 11.71 -14.85 -1.63
CA ALA A 52 11.57 -15.51 -0.33
C ALA A 52 10.81 -16.82 -0.45
N TRP A 53 9.71 -16.83 -1.21
CA TRP A 53 8.96 -18.05 -1.47
C TRP A 53 9.81 -19.10 -2.19
N LYS A 54 10.59 -18.71 -3.21
CA LYS A 54 11.53 -19.61 -3.91
C LYS A 54 12.59 -20.21 -2.97
N ARG A 55 13.15 -19.38 -2.07
CA ARG A 55 14.20 -19.84 -1.11
C ARG A 55 13.63 -20.74 -0.02
N GLY A 56 12.43 -20.43 0.46
CA GLY A 56 11.82 -21.14 1.59
C GLY A 56 11.26 -22.51 1.23
N GLY A 57 11.10 -22.82 -0.05
CA GLY A 57 10.64 -24.12 -0.53
C GLY A 57 9.44 -24.63 0.26
N LEU A 58 8.39 -23.82 0.40
CA LEU A 58 7.13 -24.24 1.05
C LEU A 58 6.53 -25.37 0.22
N SER A 59 7.07 -26.56 0.39
CA SER A 59 6.72 -27.74 -0.37
C SER A 59 5.22 -27.99 -0.30
N GLY A 60 4.54 -27.79 -1.42
CA GLY A 60 3.12 -28.04 -1.59
C GLY A 60 2.17 -26.88 -1.26
N GLN A 61 2.64 -25.72 -0.84
CA GLN A 61 1.79 -24.54 -0.66
C GLN A 61 1.92 -23.60 -1.86
N ARG A 62 0.81 -22.98 -2.27
CA ARG A 62 0.79 -21.95 -3.32
C ARG A 62 1.09 -20.58 -2.73
N LEU A 63 1.78 -19.74 -3.49
CA LEU A 63 1.98 -18.33 -3.14
C LEU A 63 0.67 -17.57 -3.37
N VAL A 64 0.01 -17.13 -2.31
CA VAL A 64 -1.25 -16.38 -2.42
C VAL A 64 -0.98 -14.90 -2.32
N ILE A 65 -1.43 -14.15 -3.33
CA ILE A 65 -1.25 -12.70 -3.44
C ILE A 65 -2.60 -12.04 -3.71
N PHE A 66 -2.87 -10.95 -3.00
CA PHE A 66 -4.05 -10.09 -3.18
C PHE A 66 -3.61 -8.72 -3.70
N ASP A 67 -4.22 -8.29 -4.81
CA ASP A 67 -4.15 -6.92 -5.33
C ASP A 67 -5.50 -6.25 -5.11
N VAL A 68 -5.60 -5.45 -4.04
CA VAL A 68 -6.84 -4.78 -3.61
C VAL A 68 -6.84 -3.35 -4.13
N GLY A 69 -7.88 -3.01 -4.89
CA GLY A 69 -7.93 -1.80 -5.69
C GLY A 69 -7.09 -1.94 -6.96
N ALA A 70 -7.26 -3.06 -7.65
CA ALA A 70 -6.43 -3.40 -8.82
C ALA A 70 -6.58 -2.39 -9.97
N ASN A 71 -7.67 -1.62 -9.99
CA ASN A 71 -7.96 -0.60 -11.00
C ASN A 71 -7.78 -1.17 -12.42
N VAL A 72 -6.93 -0.57 -13.24
CA VAL A 72 -6.65 -1.05 -14.61
C VAL A 72 -5.60 -2.17 -14.68
N GLY A 73 -5.07 -2.64 -13.54
CA GLY A 73 -4.19 -3.79 -13.43
C GLY A 73 -2.70 -3.52 -13.68
N ASP A 74 -2.22 -2.30 -13.49
CA ASP A 74 -0.80 -1.98 -13.71
C ASP A 74 0.10 -2.76 -12.75
N TRP A 75 -0.21 -2.77 -11.45
CA TRP A 75 0.53 -3.49 -10.43
C TRP A 75 0.51 -5.01 -10.66
N SER A 76 -0.68 -5.56 -10.93
CA SER A 76 -0.85 -6.98 -11.26
C SER A 76 -0.08 -7.38 -12.53
N SER A 77 -0.07 -6.52 -13.56
CA SER A 77 0.67 -6.78 -14.79
C SER A 77 2.18 -6.82 -14.57
N ALA A 78 2.72 -5.94 -13.73
CA ALA A 78 4.14 -5.95 -13.34
C ALA A 78 4.49 -7.25 -12.58
N LEU A 79 3.66 -7.63 -11.60
CA LEU A 79 3.82 -8.88 -10.85
C LEU A 79 3.77 -10.11 -11.79
N MET A 80 2.80 -10.19 -12.71
CA MET A 80 2.67 -11.30 -13.65
C MET A 80 3.91 -11.43 -14.55
N SER A 81 4.51 -10.31 -14.96
CA SER A 81 5.76 -10.31 -15.70
C SER A 81 6.90 -10.88 -14.87
N LEU A 82 7.05 -10.45 -13.62
CA LEU A 82 8.04 -10.98 -12.69
C LEU A 82 7.85 -12.49 -12.43
N LEU A 83 6.62 -12.95 -12.25
CA LEU A 83 6.30 -14.36 -12.03
C LEU A 83 6.65 -15.22 -13.24
N LYS A 84 6.39 -14.70 -14.44
CA LYS A 84 6.77 -15.36 -15.71
C LYS A 84 8.29 -15.50 -15.82
N ASP A 85 9.02 -14.41 -15.60
CA ASP A 85 10.49 -14.40 -15.67
C ASP A 85 11.12 -15.29 -14.58
N SER A 86 10.42 -15.48 -13.48
CA SER A 86 10.82 -16.35 -12.38
C SER A 86 10.37 -17.80 -12.51
N ASN A 87 9.66 -18.17 -13.58
CA ASN A 87 9.03 -19.49 -13.79
C ASN A 87 8.09 -19.93 -12.65
N MET A 88 7.33 -18.99 -12.08
CA MET A 88 6.47 -19.22 -10.91
C MET A 88 4.97 -19.14 -11.20
N CYS A 89 4.58 -19.00 -12.46
CA CYS A 89 3.19 -18.77 -12.83
C CYS A 89 2.21 -19.86 -12.31
N GLU A 90 2.63 -21.11 -12.27
CA GLU A 90 1.78 -22.22 -11.80
C GLU A 90 1.76 -22.37 -10.28
N ALA A 91 2.66 -21.70 -9.57
CA ALA A 91 2.81 -21.80 -8.13
C ALA A 91 2.04 -20.69 -7.36
N VAL A 92 1.34 -19.80 -8.07
CA VAL A 92 0.73 -18.58 -7.50
C VAL A 92 -0.78 -18.60 -7.69
N ASP A 93 -1.49 -18.17 -6.66
CA ASP A 93 -2.89 -17.76 -6.72
C ASP A 93 -2.94 -16.24 -6.55
N LEU A 94 -3.22 -15.54 -7.65
CA LEU A 94 -3.35 -14.08 -7.68
C LEU A 94 -4.83 -13.71 -7.67
N TYR A 95 -5.27 -13.02 -6.62
CA TYR A 95 -6.62 -12.46 -6.52
C TYR A 95 -6.58 -10.96 -6.78
N VAL A 96 -7.40 -10.48 -7.71
CA VAL A 96 -7.48 -9.06 -8.09
C VAL A 96 -8.87 -8.53 -7.78
N PHE A 97 -8.93 -7.49 -6.95
CA PHE A 97 -10.17 -6.91 -6.43
C PHE A 97 -10.40 -5.53 -7.02
N GLU A 98 -11.48 -5.38 -7.78
CA GLU A 98 -11.89 -4.09 -8.33
C GLU A 98 -13.43 -3.97 -8.28
N PRO A 99 -13.98 -3.07 -7.45
CA PRO A 99 -15.43 -3.00 -7.24
C PRO A 99 -16.20 -2.31 -8.37
N VAL A 100 -15.57 -1.40 -9.14
CA VAL A 100 -16.27 -0.62 -10.16
C VAL A 100 -16.50 -1.46 -11.42
N PRO A 101 -17.77 -1.71 -11.84
CA PRO A 101 -18.06 -2.66 -12.94
C PRO A 101 -17.32 -2.33 -14.24
N SER A 102 -17.29 -1.05 -14.65
CA SER A 102 -16.60 -0.64 -15.90
C SER A 102 -15.09 -0.85 -15.83
N THR A 103 -14.48 -0.54 -14.69
CA THR A 103 -13.04 -0.73 -14.45
C THR A 103 -12.71 -2.22 -14.34
N PHE A 104 -13.57 -2.99 -13.69
CA PHE A 104 -13.45 -4.44 -13.57
C PHE A 104 -13.44 -5.14 -14.93
N GLU A 105 -14.36 -4.78 -15.83
CA GLU A 105 -14.37 -5.34 -17.19
C GLU A 105 -13.12 -4.92 -17.99
N PHE A 106 -12.65 -3.68 -17.82
CA PHE A 106 -11.38 -3.25 -18.43
C PHE A 106 -10.19 -4.05 -17.89
N LEU A 107 -10.11 -4.24 -16.57
CA LEU A 107 -9.09 -5.04 -15.88
C LEU A 107 -9.05 -6.48 -16.44
N LYS A 108 -10.21 -7.15 -16.52
CA LYS A 108 -10.32 -8.50 -17.09
C LYS A 108 -9.84 -8.57 -18.54
N ASN A 109 -10.26 -7.62 -19.36
CA ASN A 109 -9.85 -7.58 -20.77
C ASN A 109 -8.35 -7.34 -20.92
N ARG A 110 -7.76 -6.52 -20.05
CA ARG A 110 -6.33 -6.17 -20.10
C ARG A 110 -5.42 -7.30 -19.63
N LEU A 111 -5.72 -7.90 -18.49
CA LEU A 111 -4.94 -9.02 -17.96
C LEU A 111 -5.25 -10.32 -18.71
N GLY A 112 -6.54 -10.53 -19.07
CA GLY A 112 -6.99 -11.67 -19.85
C GLY A 112 -6.69 -13.01 -19.19
N ASP A 113 -6.45 -14.02 -20.03
CA ASP A 113 -6.10 -15.38 -19.59
C ASP A 113 -4.58 -15.58 -19.51
N ARG A 114 -3.80 -14.52 -19.26
CA ARG A 114 -2.36 -14.63 -19.08
C ARG A 114 -2.04 -15.48 -17.86
N VAL A 115 -0.98 -16.24 -17.91
CA VAL A 115 -0.55 -17.09 -16.79
C VAL A 115 0.40 -16.30 -15.87
N PRO A 116 0.15 -16.29 -14.55
CA PRO A 116 -0.96 -16.94 -13.83
C PRO A 116 -2.29 -16.27 -14.18
N VAL A 117 -3.34 -17.06 -14.40
CA VAL A 117 -4.68 -16.49 -14.61
C VAL A 117 -5.20 -15.93 -13.28
N PRO A 118 -5.48 -14.63 -13.18
CA PRO A 118 -5.97 -14.06 -11.93
C PRO A 118 -7.38 -14.56 -11.57
N HIS A 119 -7.64 -14.68 -10.26
CA HIS A 119 -8.99 -14.74 -9.72
C HIS A 119 -9.56 -13.32 -9.69
N TYR A 120 -10.56 -13.05 -10.53
CA TYR A 120 -11.17 -11.73 -10.68
C TYR A 120 -12.34 -11.56 -9.73
N GLU A 121 -12.25 -10.58 -8.82
CA GLU A 121 -13.22 -10.35 -7.75
C GLU A 121 -13.83 -8.95 -7.86
N GLN A 122 -15.12 -8.87 -8.24
CA GLN A 122 -15.83 -7.59 -8.34
C GLN A 122 -16.38 -7.18 -6.98
N VAL A 123 -15.51 -6.96 -6.01
CA VAL A 123 -15.83 -6.62 -4.63
C VAL A 123 -14.81 -5.62 -4.07
N ALA A 124 -15.25 -4.71 -3.20
CA ALA A 124 -14.37 -3.86 -2.41
C ALA A 124 -14.02 -4.56 -1.10
N LEU A 125 -12.74 -4.78 -0.81
CA LEU A 125 -12.36 -5.17 0.54
C LEU A 125 -12.49 -3.96 1.48
N SER A 126 -13.03 -4.21 2.69
CA SER A 126 -13.41 -3.18 3.65
C SER A 126 -13.38 -3.73 5.08
N SER A 127 -13.73 -2.89 6.07
CA SER A 127 -13.88 -3.28 7.48
C SER A 127 -15.13 -4.12 7.77
N GLU A 128 -16.11 -4.13 6.87
CA GLU A 128 -17.38 -4.84 7.04
C GLU A 128 -17.91 -5.38 5.71
N ASN A 129 -18.74 -6.42 5.80
CA ASN A 129 -19.46 -6.99 4.66
C ASN A 129 -20.75 -6.20 4.38
N GLY A 130 -21.22 -6.24 3.14
CA GLY A 130 -22.51 -5.67 2.76
C GLY A 130 -22.46 -4.81 1.51
N GLU A 131 -23.48 -4.02 1.31
CA GLU A 131 -23.55 -3.06 0.21
C GLU A 131 -22.86 -1.76 0.58
N GLY A 132 -22.33 -1.05 -0.42
CA GLY A 132 -21.71 0.25 -0.27
C GLY A 132 -21.90 1.11 -1.51
N VAL A 133 -21.45 2.35 -1.42
CA VAL A 133 -21.48 3.31 -2.54
C VAL A 133 -20.04 3.76 -2.81
N MET A 134 -19.66 3.68 -4.07
CA MET A 134 -18.38 4.22 -4.56
C MET A 134 -18.62 5.45 -5.42
N TYR A 135 -17.80 6.46 -5.22
CA TYR A 135 -17.84 7.70 -5.97
C TYR A 135 -16.84 7.64 -7.12
N VAL A 136 -17.34 7.78 -8.35
CA VAL A 136 -16.55 7.65 -9.58
C VAL A 136 -16.58 8.98 -10.34
N THR A 137 -15.40 9.51 -10.70
CA THR A 137 -15.27 10.77 -11.45
C THR A 137 -15.21 10.53 -12.95
N ALA A 138 -14.57 9.46 -13.39
CA ALA A 138 -14.50 9.02 -14.77
C ALA A 138 -14.27 7.51 -14.85
N PRO A 139 -14.67 6.85 -15.96
CA PRO A 139 -14.29 5.46 -16.20
C PRO A 139 -12.76 5.28 -16.14
N ASN A 140 -12.29 4.25 -15.47
CA ASN A 140 -10.87 3.91 -15.33
C ASN A 140 -10.01 5.02 -14.69
N ALA A 141 -10.62 5.95 -13.94
CA ALA A 141 -9.89 6.95 -13.19
C ALA A 141 -9.24 6.28 -11.98
N GLY A 142 -7.92 6.44 -11.84
CA GLY A 142 -7.16 6.01 -10.66
C GLY A 142 -7.51 6.76 -9.37
N THR A 143 -8.56 7.61 -9.40
CA THR A 143 -8.97 8.46 -8.28
C THR A 143 -10.37 8.11 -7.75
N ASN A 144 -10.97 7.00 -8.17
CA ASN A 144 -12.26 6.58 -7.65
C ASN A 144 -12.13 6.19 -6.17
N SER A 145 -13.09 6.61 -5.33
CA SER A 145 -12.96 6.45 -3.88
C SER A 145 -14.31 6.18 -3.21
N LEU A 146 -14.27 5.41 -2.11
CA LEU A 146 -15.40 5.26 -1.18
C LEU A 146 -15.66 6.53 -0.35
N HIS A 147 -14.73 7.48 -0.35
CA HIS A 147 -14.84 8.75 0.36
C HIS A 147 -15.10 9.92 -0.58
N GLY A 148 -16.36 10.23 -0.84
CA GLY A 148 -16.77 11.26 -1.80
C GLY A 148 -16.17 12.65 -1.58
N GLY A 149 -15.75 12.98 -0.35
CA GLY A 149 -15.08 14.25 -0.03
C GLY A 149 -13.67 14.40 -0.61
N SER A 150 -13.02 13.31 -1.00
CA SER A 150 -11.67 13.30 -1.60
C SER A 150 -11.66 13.74 -3.06
N LEU A 151 -12.81 13.73 -3.72
CA LEU A 151 -12.95 13.94 -5.17
C LEU A 151 -13.33 15.39 -5.49
N ARG A 152 -12.78 15.92 -6.56
CA ARG A 152 -13.13 17.23 -7.14
C ARG A 152 -13.93 17.04 -8.44
N GLY A 153 -14.94 17.89 -8.65
CA GLY A 153 -15.79 17.87 -9.85
C GLY A 153 -17.01 16.97 -9.72
N ASP A 154 -17.68 16.72 -10.86
CA ASP A 154 -18.87 15.88 -10.93
C ASP A 154 -18.48 14.42 -10.65
N ARG A 155 -19.31 13.77 -9.83
CA ARG A 155 -19.11 12.38 -9.43
C ARG A 155 -20.40 11.59 -9.56
N LYS A 156 -20.28 10.36 -10.00
CA LYS A 156 -21.37 9.39 -10.06
C LYS A 156 -21.27 8.43 -8.88
N GLU A 157 -22.38 8.14 -8.25
CA GLU A 157 -22.50 7.12 -7.23
C GLU A 157 -22.77 5.77 -7.90
N ILE A 158 -22.02 4.75 -7.50
CA ILE A 158 -22.18 3.37 -7.99
C ILE A 158 -22.32 2.46 -6.77
N ALA A 159 -23.39 1.65 -6.77
CA ALA A 159 -23.54 0.60 -5.76
C ALA A 159 -22.48 -0.50 -5.97
N ILE A 160 -21.86 -0.91 -4.88
CA ILE A 160 -20.82 -1.93 -4.85
C ILE A 160 -21.09 -2.93 -3.72
N VAL A 161 -20.50 -4.11 -3.83
CA VAL A 161 -20.45 -5.11 -2.75
C VAL A 161 -19.15 -4.91 -1.97
N ARG A 162 -19.24 -5.02 -0.64
CA ARG A 162 -18.09 -4.99 0.28
C ARG A 162 -17.93 -6.34 0.97
N ALA A 163 -16.68 -6.71 1.23
CA ALA A 163 -16.34 -7.88 2.04
C ALA A 163 -15.13 -7.58 2.92
N THR A 164 -15.00 -8.25 4.07
CA THR A 164 -13.74 -8.23 4.81
C THR A 164 -12.75 -9.21 4.20
N ALA A 165 -11.45 -8.92 4.26
CA ALA A 165 -10.40 -9.85 3.85
C ALA A 165 -10.51 -11.17 4.63
N THR A 166 -10.91 -11.09 5.91
CA THR A 166 -11.11 -12.25 6.79
C THR A 166 -12.21 -13.16 6.29
N ASP A 167 -13.39 -12.62 5.97
CA ASP A 167 -14.50 -13.44 5.47
C ASP A 167 -14.25 -13.95 4.07
N PHE A 168 -13.59 -13.16 3.22
CA PHE A 168 -13.17 -13.62 1.90
C PHE A 168 -12.25 -14.84 2.01
N CYS A 169 -11.20 -14.78 2.83
CA CYS A 169 -10.31 -15.92 3.06
C CYS A 169 -11.06 -17.14 3.63
N ARG A 170 -11.98 -16.93 4.57
CA ARG A 170 -12.79 -18.01 5.15
C ARG A 170 -13.66 -18.68 4.08
N THR A 171 -14.34 -17.91 3.24
CA THR A 171 -15.26 -18.41 2.20
C THR A 171 -14.53 -19.19 1.12
N HIS A 172 -13.30 -18.76 0.76
CA HIS A 172 -12.49 -19.37 -0.29
C HIS A 172 -11.48 -20.41 0.24
N GLY A 173 -11.49 -20.71 1.55
CA GLY A 173 -10.58 -21.70 2.15
C GLY A 173 -9.11 -21.28 2.15
N ILE A 174 -8.82 -19.98 1.99
CA ILE A 174 -7.46 -19.43 1.94
C ILE A 174 -6.88 -19.40 3.35
N GLN A 175 -5.83 -20.16 3.59
CA GLN A 175 -5.22 -20.30 4.92
C GLN A 175 -4.14 -19.23 5.19
N LYS A 176 -3.40 -18.80 4.18
CA LYS A 176 -2.32 -17.82 4.29
C LYS A 176 -2.34 -16.89 3.08
N VAL A 177 -2.18 -15.59 3.32
CA VAL A 177 -1.92 -14.57 2.29
C VAL A 177 -0.48 -14.12 2.46
N HIS A 178 0.35 -14.30 1.44
CA HIS A 178 1.77 -13.96 1.52
C HIS A 178 2.02 -12.48 1.27
N LEU A 179 1.25 -11.89 0.34
CA LEU A 179 1.25 -10.46 0.07
C LEU A 179 -0.18 -9.98 -0.17
N LEU A 180 -0.63 -9.02 0.63
CA LEU A 180 -1.82 -8.24 0.36
C LEU A 180 -1.36 -6.82 0.03
N LYS A 181 -1.49 -6.40 -1.23
CA LYS A 181 -1.33 -5.00 -1.64
C LYS A 181 -2.69 -4.32 -1.57
N CYS A 182 -2.74 -3.18 -0.94
CA CYS A 182 -3.91 -2.33 -0.83
C CYS A 182 -3.58 -0.94 -1.35
N ASP A 183 -4.37 -0.47 -2.32
CA ASP A 183 -4.31 0.88 -2.86
C ASP A 183 -5.73 1.24 -3.28
N THR A 184 -6.46 1.81 -2.34
CA THR A 184 -7.90 1.99 -2.41
C THR A 184 -8.31 3.46 -2.27
N GLU A 185 -7.36 4.35 -2.59
CA GLU A 185 -7.62 5.78 -2.70
C GLU A 185 -8.21 6.39 -1.42
N GLY A 186 -7.57 6.01 -0.27
CA GLY A 186 -7.90 6.47 1.06
C GLY A 186 -8.82 5.55 1.87
N HIS A 187 -9.19 4.38 1.34
CA HIS A 187 -9.96 3.36 2.06
C HIS A 187 -9.07 2.26 2.68
N ASP A 188 -7.77 2.40 2.57
CA ASP A 188 -6.77 1.40 2.96
C ASP A 188 -6.88 1.00 4.43
N MET A 189 -7.12 1.95 5.33
CA MET A 189 -7.29 1.62 6.75
C MET A 189 -8.52 0.74 7.02
N GLU A 190 -9.58 0.88 6.22
CA GLU A 190 -10.76 0.00 6.34
C GLU A 190 -10.44 -1.41 5.86
N VAL A 191 -9.60 -1.56 4.83
CA VAL A 191 -9.08 -2.87 4.40
C VAL A 191 -8.23 -3.50 5.50
N ILE A 192 -7.33 -2.72 6.13
CA ILE A 192 -6.53 -3.17 7.27
C ILE A 192 -7.43 -3.64 8.41
N ARG A 193 -8.48 -2.88 8.77
CA ARG A 193 -9.45 -3.27 9.81
C ARG A 193 -10.14 -4.60 9.49
N GLY A 194 -10.56 -4.80 8.24
CA GLY A 194 -11.16 -6.06 7.78
C GLY A 194 -10.19 -7.24 7.74
N ALA A 195 -8.89 -6.96 7.78
CA ALA A 195 -7.83 -7.96 7.81
C ALA A 195 -7.28 -8.22 9.22
N LEU A 196 -7.69 -7.45 10.26
CA LEU A 196 -7.14 -7.58 11.62
C LEU A 196 -7.22 -9.00 12.20
N PRO A 197 -8.31 -9.78 12.04
CA PRO A 197 -8.31 -11.17 12.49
C PRO A 197 -7.25 -12.03 11.81
N LEU A 198 -7.00 -11.83 10.50
CA LEU A 198 -5.95 -12.54 9.79
C LEU A 198 -4.55 -12.14 10.25
N LEU A 199 -4.36 -10.85 10.59
CA LEU A 199 -3.10 -10.36 11.18
C LEU A 199 -2.89 -10.95 12.58
N ALA A 200 -3.93 -10.99 13.40
CA ALA A 200 -3.87 -11.57 14.74
C ALA A 200 -3.56 -13.09 14.72
N ASP A 201 -4.07 -13.79 13.71
CA ASP A 201 -3.80 -15.21 13.47
C ASP A 201 -2.49 -15.45 12.68
N GLU A 202 -1.68 -14.41 12.43
CA GLU A 202 -0.42 -14.46 11.68
C GLU A 202 -0.53 -15.02 10.25
N ARG A 203 -1.72 -14.86 9.66
CA ARG A 203 -2.08 -15.40 8.34
C ARG A 203 -1.77 -14.45 7.19
N ILE A 204 -1.21 -13.28 7.42
CA ILE A 204 -0.70 -12.36 6.40
C ILE A 204 0.80 -12.17 6.64
N SER A 205 1.64 -12.42 5.64
CA SER A 205 3.08 -12.19 5.81
C SER A 205 3.46 -10.72 5.60
N VAL A 206 2.89 -10.09 4.57
CA VAL A 206 3.11 -8.68 4.23
C VAL A 206 1.78 -8.06 3.81
N LEU A 207 1.39 -6.95 4.44
CA LEU A 207 0.27 -6.12 4.02
C LEU A 207 0.83 -4.75 3.62
N GLN A 208 0.94 -4.50 2.32
CA GLN A 208 1.35 -3.23 1.74
C GLN A 208 0.15 -2.33 1.54
N PHE A 209 0.29 -1.01 1.77
CA PHE A 209 -0.78 -0.03 1.57
C PHE A 209 -0.24 1.34 1.21
N GLU A 210 -1.07 2.15 0.54
CA GLU A 210 -0.77 3.54 0.25
C GLU A 210 -1.26 4.44 1.38
N TYR A 211 -0.44 5.41 1.80
CA TYR A 211 -0.81 6.48 2.72
C TYR A 211 -0.62 7.83 2.04
N ASN A 212 -1.69 8.64 2.02
CA ASN A 212 -1.67 9.96 1.41
C ASN A 212 -2.73 10.90 2.04
N HIS A 213 -2.88 12.10 1.48
CA HIS A 213 -3.84 13.11 1.97
C HIS A 213 -5.32 12.67 1.90
N ARG A 214 -5.67 11.61 1.16
CA ARG A 214 -7.06 11.09 1.09
C ARG A 214 -7.50 10.44 2.40
N TRP A 215 -6.55 9.96 3.21
CA TRP A 215 -6.83 9.43 4.55
C TRP A 215 -7.50 10.46 5.47
N ILE A 216 -7.30 11.78 5.22
CA ILE A 216 -7.99 12.87 5.96
C ILE A 216 -9.51 12.77 5.81
N PHE A 217 -10.00 12.43 4.62
CA PHE A 217 -11.44 12.34 4.35
C PHE A 217 -12.07 11.11 5.00
N ALA A 218 -11.29 10.06 5.18
CA ALA A 218 -11.66 8.87 5.95
C ALA A 218 -11.49 9.07 7.48
N ARG A 219 -10.90 10.20 7.91
CA ARG A 219 -10.54 10.50 9.31
C ARG A 219 -9.59 9.47 9.92
N ASN A 220 -8.71 8.94 9.10
CA ASN A 220 -7.69 7.96 9.47
C ASN A 220 -6.30 8.60 9.44
N PHE A 221 -5.39 8.05 10.24
CA PHE A 221 -4.00 8.46 10.37
C PHE A 221 -3.10 7.24 10.18
N LEU A 222 -1.85 7.43 9.79
CA LEU A 222 -0.87 6.35 9.77
C LEU A 222 -0.68 5.74 11.17
N ARG A 223 -0.87 6.57 12.20
CA ARG A 223 -0.93 6.12 13.59
C ARG A 223 -1.94 5.00 13.81
N ASP A 224 -3.11 5.03 13.15
CA ASP A 224 -4.13 4.00 13.35
C ASP A 224 -3.64 2.65 12.83
N ALA A 225 -2.94 2.61 11.69
CA ALA A 225 -2.30 1.40 11.19
C ALA A 225 -1.19 0.91 12.13
N PHE A 226 -0.35 1.82 12.67
CA PHE A 226 0.68 1.49 13.65
C PHE A 226 0.09 0.89 14.93
N MET A 227 -0.93 1.54 15.50
CA MET A 227 -1.58 1.08 16.73
C MET A 227 -2.31 -0.25 16.57
N SER A 228 -2.82 -0.53 15.37
CA SER A 228 -3.54 -1.78 15.08
C SER A 228 -2.66 -3.03 15.22
N ILE A 229 -1.34 -2.87 15.09
CA ILE A 229 -0.36 -3.96 15.19
C ILE A 229 0.49 -3.91 16.46
N GLU A 230 0.24 -2.97 17.40
CA GLU A 230 1.09 -2.72 18.57
C GLU A 230 1.35 -4.00 19.40
N LYS A 231 0.34 -4.89 19.47
CA LYS A 231 0.41 -6.15 20.22
C LYS A 231 0.58 -7.38 19.34
N LEU A 232 0.81 -7.18 18.05
CA LEU A 232 0.96 -8.25 17.07
C LEU A 232 2.42 -8.37 16.62
N PRO A 233 2.84 -9.53 16.12
CA PRO A 233 4.22 -9.74 15.65
C PRO A 233 4.48 -9.09 14.29
N TYR A 234 4.14 -7.81 14.15
CA TYR A 234 4.32 -7.03 12.93
C TYR A 234 5.13 -5.77 13.18
N LYS A 235 5.75 -5.27 12.12
CA LYS A 235 6.43 -3.97 12.10
C LYS A 235 5.86 -3.11 10.99
N LEU A 236 5.68 -1.81 11.29
CA LEU A 236 5.40 -0.83 10.26
C LEU A 236 6.70 -0.47 9.56
N ALA A 237 6.69 -0.55 8.24
CA ALA A 237 7.79 -0.16 7.38
C ALA A 237 7.34 0.83 6.31
N MET A 238 8.17 1.81 5.97
CA MET A 238 8.02 2.65 4.78
C MET A 238 8.82 2.02 3.64
N LEU A 239 8.21 1.90 2.47
CA LEU A 239 8.87 1.32 1.31
C LEU A 239 9.83 2.32 0.68
N GLN A 240 11.01 1.84 0.32
CA GLN A 240 12.04 2.56 -0.40
C GLN A 240 12.43 1.77 -1.66
N PRO A 241 13.06 2.38 -2.65
CA PRO A 241 13.41 1.69 -3.90
C PRO A 241 14.30 0.45 -3.71
N ASP A 242 15.15 0.44 -2.68
CA ASP A 242 16.19 -0.57 -2.45
C ASP A 242 16.14 -1.23 -1.06
N HIS A 243 15.24 -0.79 -0.16
CA HIS A 243 15.09 -1.36 1.17
C HIS A 243 13.72 -0.99 1.77
N ILE A 244 13.38 -1.59 2.90
CA ILE A 244 12.28 -1.14 3.75
C ILE A 244 12.83 -0.44 4.98
N LEU A 245 12.21 0.67 5.37
CA LEU A 245 12.59 1.46 6.53
C LEU A 245 11.62 1.16 7.68
N ILE A 246 12.11 0.45 8.71
CA ILE A 246 11.30 -0.04 9.83
C ILE A 246 11.23 1.03 10.93
N PHE A 247 10.02 1.30 11.42
CA PHE A 247 9.78 2.15 12.57
C PHE A 247 9.52 1.32 13.83
N GLY A 248 10.31 1.56 14.87
CA GLY A 248 10.15 0.93 16.18
C GLY A 248 9.06 1.58 17.02
N GLU A 249 8.80 2.86 16.79
CA GLU A 249 7.82 3.69 17.48
C GLU A 249 7.15 4.67 16.53
N TRP A 250 5.91 5.04 16.84
CA TRP A 250 5.21 6.07 16.08
C TRP A 250 5.75 7.47 16.47
N ASN A 251 5.83 8.33 15.47
CA ASN A 251 6.08 9.76 15.65
C ASN A 251 5.12 10.56 14.78
N PHE A 252 4.67 11.73 15.24
CA PHE A 252 3.74 12.57 14.50
C PHE A 252 4.28 13.04 13.14
N GLU A 253 5.60 12.99 12.93
CA GLU A 253 6.23 13.26 11.64
C GLU A 253 5.84 12.23 10.57
N LEU A 254 5.37 11.06 10.95
CA LEU A 254 4.82 10.07 10.02
C LEU A 254 3.45 10.49 9.49
N ASP A 255 2.65 11.22 10.29
CA ASP A 255 1.31 11.68 9.93
C ASP A 255 1.31 13.04 9.22
N ARG A 256 2.14 13.19 8.18
CA ARG A 256 2.23 14.39 7.34
C ARG A 256 1.39 14.34 6.07
N PHE A 257 0.69 13.22 5.84
CA PHE A 257 -0.15 13.01 4.66
C PHE A 257 0.58 13.21 3.33
N PHE A 258 1.89 13.04 3.33
CA PHE A 258 2.66 12.90 2.10
C PHE A 258 2.44 11.51 1.55
N GLU A 259 2.28 11.46 0.24
CA GLU A 259 2.06 10.22 -0.48
C GLU A 259 3.27 9.29 -0.33
N GLY A 260 3.03 8.05 0.04
CA GLY A 260 4.06 7.03 0.20
C GLY A 260 3.47 5.65 0.44
N ASN A 261 4.25 4.63 0.11
CA ASN A 261 3.88 3.24 0.32
C ASN A 261 4.46 2.72 1.63
N TYR A 262 3.63 2.04 2.39
CA TYR A 262 3.97 1.44 3.68
C TYR A 262 3.60 -0.03 3.69
N ALA A 263 4.15 -0.79 4.64
CA ALA A 263 3.77 -2.17 4.85
C ALA A 263 3.74 -2.52 6.34
N LEU A 264 2.79 -3.40 6.71
CA LEU A 264 2.82 -4.18 7.93
C LEU A 264 3.51 -5.49 7.58
N VAL A 265 4.71 -5.71 8.14
CA VAL A 265 5.55 -6.86 7.82
C VAL A 265 5.63 -7.76 9.05
N HIS A 266 5.21 -9.02 8.91
CA HIS A 266 5.35 -10.02 9.96
C HIS A 266 6.83 -10.21 10.32
N VAL A 267 7.15 -10.45 11.58
CA VAL A 267 8.54 -10.55 12.04
C VAL A 267 9.33 -11.64 11.32
N ASP A 268 8.69 -12.76 10.96
CA ASP A 268 9.30 -13.86 10.21
C ASP A 268 9.52 -13.52 8.72
N ALA A 269 8.94 -12.44 8.22
CA ALA A 269 9.11 -11.98 6.86
C ALA A 269 10.11 -10.81 6.74
N LEU A 270 10.67 -10.33 7.85
CA LEU A 270 11.60 -9.19 7.82
C LEU A 270 12.90 -9.52 7.08
N ASP A 271 13.39 -10.74 7.18
CA ASP A 271 14.59 -11.20 6.50
C ASP A 271 14.41 -11.45 4.98
N TRP A 272 13.17 -11.31 4.49
CA TRP A 272 12.93 -11.30 3.04
C TRP A 272 13.47 -10.04 2.38
N PHE A 273 13.59 -8.95 3.15
CA PHE A 273 13.86 -7.59 2.66
C PHE A 273 15.23 -7.09 3.12
N PRO A 274 15.92 -6.30 2.29
CA PRO A 274 16.92 -5.37 2.79
C PRO A 274 16.22 -4.38 3.76
N THR A 275 16.69 -4.32 5.00
CA THR A 275 16.04 -3.50 6.03
C THR A 275 16.97 -2.43 6.58
N LYS A 276 16.43 -1.27 6.90
CA LYS A 276 17.06 -0.25 7.76
C LYS A 276 16.10 0.11 8.88
N ARG A 277 16.62 0.64 9.98
CA ARG A 277 15.79 1.11 11.09
C ARG A 277 15.81 2.62 11.14
N ALA A 278 14.63 3.20 11.42
CA ALA A 278 14.45 4.61 11.71
C ALA A 278 14.16 4.81 13.20
N SER A 279 14.73 5.86 13.74
CA SER A 279 14.46 6.38 15.08
C SER A 279 14.28 7.90 15.01
N TRP A 280 13.91 8.52 16.13
CA TRP A 280 13.67 9.94 16.22
C TRP A 280 14.60 10.57 17.25
N ASP A 281 15.23 11.68 16.88
CA ASP A 281 16.00 12.46 17.84
C ASP A 281 15.08 13.39 18.68
N ARG A 282 15.67 14.10 19.64
CA ARG A 282 14.96 15.05 20.51
C ARG A 282 14.29 16.23 19.76
N TYR A 283 14.59 16.41 18.49
CA TYR A 283 14.01 17.44 17.63
C TYR A 283 12.98 16.89 16.64
N ASN A 284 12.61 15.62 16.80
CA ASN A 284 11.76 14.85 15.87
C ASN A 284 12.36 14.75 14.46
N THR A 285 13.70 14.74 14.38
CA THR A 285 14.37 14.45 13.11
C THR A 285 14.49 12.95 12.95
N MET A 286 14.11 12.45 11.79
CA MET A 286 14.26 11.04 11.49
C MET A 286 15.74 10.71 11.29
N CYS A 287 16.23 9.77 12.07
CA CYS A 287 17.57 9.21 11.99
C CYS A 287 17.50 7.79 11.44
N VAL A 288 18.24 7.50 10.37
CA VAL A 288 18.31 6.14 9.79
C VAL A 288 19.64 5.53 10.18
N GLU A 289 19.60 4.32 10.75
CA GLU A 289 20.81 3.57 11.11
C GLU A 289 21.68 3.37 9.85
N ARG A 290 22.96 3.71 9.96
CA ARG A 290 23.95 3.36 8.93
C ARG A 290 24.30 1.88 9.12
N GLN A 291 24.30 1.14 8.02
CA GLN A 291 24.87 -0.21 8.00
C GLN A 291 26.35 -0.21 8.34
#